data_84b446c05d1e84de9fe62136362e3676
#
_entry.id   84b446c05d1e84de9fe62136362e3676
#
_cell.length_a   1.000
_cell.length_b   1.000
_cell.length_c   1.000
_cell.angle_alpha   90.00
_cell.angle_beta   90.00
_cell.angle_gamma   90.00
#
_symmetry.space_group_name_H-M   'P 1'
#
loop_
_entity.id
_entity.type
_entity.pdbx_description
1 polymer ?
#
loop_
_entity_poly.entity_id
_entity_poly.type
_entity_poly.pdbx_seq_one_letter_code
_entity_poly.pdbx_strand_id
1 'polypeptide(L)'
;MVLSLSPGPAPISEVEFFRKFAQMWRISDDFWDSWPSLKEQFARAAAWAPLSKPGAWPDADMLPLGKIGDPDDRGSRRWTNLTRDEQVTLMTLWSMMRSPLIFGGDLPANDAFTLSLLTNPEVLEVDQRSSGNHQAYQSASMIAWVADAPNAKDKYVALFNLSDQEQNVSVAFSELQIPVAKASMRNLWEHKDLGSADHTSAKLPAHGAALFRATVN
;
A
#
# COMPACT_ATOMS: atom_id res chain seq x y z
N MET A 1 -25.93 -0.15 -4.08
CA MET A 1 -25.59 -0.22 -2.64
C MET A 1 -24.30 -1.02 -2.54
N VAL A 2 -23.36 -0.59 -1.72
CA VAL A 2 -22.12 -1.34 -1.42
C VAL A 2 -22.28 -1.91 -0.02
N LEU A 3 -22.09 -3.23 0.12
CA LEU A 3 -22.07 -3.89 1.41
C LEU A 3 -20.62 -4.07 1.85
N SER A 4 -20.28 -3.44 2.97
CA SER A 4 -19.03 -3.62 3.70
C SER A 4 -19.30 -4.48 4.94
N LEU A 5 -18.51 -5.51 5.13
CA LEU A 5 -18.59 -6.35 6.33
C LEU A 5 -17.38 -6.11 7.23
N SER A 6 -17.64 -6.02 8.53
CA SER A 6 -16.60 -5.80 9.55
C SER A 6 -16.60 -6.95 10.58
N PRO A 7 -16.22 -8.18 10.18
CA PRO A 7 -16.25 -9.32 11.09
C PRO A 7 -15.07 -9.40 12.06
N GLY A 8 -14.18 -8.38 12.08
CA GLY A 8 -12.81 -8.49 12.56
C GLY A 8 -11.93 -9.18 11.51
N PRO A 9 -10.83 -9.87 11.86
CA PRO A 9 -10.02 -10.58 10.88
C PRO A 9 -10.82 -11.65 10.16
N ALA A 10 -11.20 -11.39 8.89
CA ALA A 10 -11.92 -12.37 8.10
C ALA A 10 -11.06 -13.63 7.90
N PRO A 11 -11.59 -14.84 8.10
CA PRO A 11 -10.85 -16.06 7.81
C PRO A 11 -10.72 -16.24 6.30
N ILE A 12 -9.50 -16.48 5.83
CA ILE A 12 -9.20 -16.59 4.40
C ILE A 12 -9.94 -17.79 3.74
N SER A 13 -10.24 -18.82 4.51
CA SER A 13 -11.04 -19.97 4.07
C SER A 13 -12.45 -19.58 3.60
N GLU A 14 -12.96 -18.44 4.08
CA GLU A 14 -14.32 -17.96 3.78
C GLU A 14 -14.35 -16.96 2.62
N VAL A 15 -13.28 -16.82 1.84
CA VAL A 15 -13.17 -15.82 0.76
C VAL A 15 -14.32 -15.92 -0.24
N GLU A 16 -14.78 -17.12 -0.59
CA GLU A 16 -15.87 -17.30 -1.55
C GLU A 16 -17.23 -16.88 -0.96
N PHE A 17 -17.43 -17.02 0.34
CA PHE A 17 -18.58 -16.47 1.03
C PHE A 17 -18.58 -14.94 0.95
N PHE A 18 -17.45 -14.31 1.29
CA PHE A 18 -17.35 -12.83 1.21
C PHE A 18 -17.57 -12.33 -0.20
N ARG A 19 -16.93 -12.92 -1.20
CA ARG A 19 -17.10 -12.55 -2.63
C ARG A 19 -18.54 -12.66 -3.11
N LYS A 20 -19.31 -13.59 -2.58
CA LYS A 20 -20.70 -13.79 -2.96
C LYS A 20 -21.66 -12.75 -2.36
N PHE A 21 -21.40 -12.30 -1.14
CA PHE A 21 -22.35 -11.54 -0.36
C PHE A 21 -21.94 -10.08 -0.10
N ALA A 22 -20.67 -9.72 -0.26
CA ALA A 22 -20.17 -8.37 0.04
C ALA A 22 -19.27 -7.83 -1.08
N GLN A 23 -19.16 -6.52 -1.17
CA GLN A 23 -18.24 -5.84 -2.06
C GLN A 23 -16.91 -5.53 -1.39
N MET A 24 -16.89 -5.49 -0.05
CA MET A 24 -15.67 -5.34 0.73
C MET A 24 -15.85 -5.97 2.11
N TRP A 25 -14.74 -6.38 2.73
CA TRP A 25 -14.75 -6.98 4.07
C TRP A 25 -13.41 -6.76 4.77
N ARG A 26 -13.46 -6.53 6.06
CA ARG A 26 -12.29 -6.32 6.91
C ARG A 26 -11.43 -7.59 7.01
N ILE A 27 -10.13 -7.43 6.83
CA ILE A 27 -9.14 -8.51 6.94
C ILE A 27 -8.32 -8.42 8.23
N SER A 28 -8.57 -7.41 9.04
CA SER A 28 -7.91 -7.16 10.32
C SER A 28 -8.92 -6.66 11.35
N ASP A 29 -8.54 -6.68 12.62
CA ASP A 29 -9.15 -5.85 13.64
C ASP A 29 -8.93 -4.36 13.34
N ASP A 30 -9.45 -3.48 14.17
CA ASP A 30 -9.31 -2.04 14.02
C ASP A 30 -7.85 -1.64 13.87
N PHE A 31 -7.54 -1.01 12.74
CA PHE A 31 -6.21 -0.52 12.44
C PHE A 31 -6.04 0.91 12.99
N TRP A 32 -4.99 1.11 13.76
CA TRP A 32 -4.65 2.41 14.31
C TRP A 32 -3.23 2.85 13.96
N ASP A 33 -2.96 4.13 14.17
CA ASP A 33 -1.77 4.87 13.79
C ASP A 33 -0.53 4.54 14.64
N SER A 34 -0.05 3.31 14.52
CA SER A 34 1.21 2.87 15.12
C SER A 34 1.99 1.97 14.15
N TRP A 35 3.32 2.08 14.19
CA TRP A 35 4.18 1.22 13.38
C TRP A 35 3.96 -0.29 13.60
N PRO A 36 3.85 -0.79 14.84
CA PRO A 36 3.55 -2.21 15.06
C PRO A 36 2.27 -2.66 14.36
N SER A 37 1.21 -1.86 14.41
CA SER A 37 -0.06 -2.15 13.73
C SER A 37 0.13 -2.17 12.20
N LEU A 38 0.84 -1.19 11.64
CA LEU A 38 1.13 -1.13 10.21
C LEU A 38 2.01 -2.32 9.76
N LYS A 39 3.01 -2.68 10.55
CA LYS A 39 3.92 -3.80 10.26
C LYS A 39 3.17 -5.14 10.17
N GLU A 40 2.18 -5.37 11.02
CA GLU A 40 1.35 -6.58 10.96
C GLU A 40 0.51 -6.67 9.67
N GLN A 41 0.14 -5.54 9.06
CA GLN A 41 -0.65 -5.53 7.83
C GLN A 41 0.09 -6.12 6.62
N PHE A 42 1.42 -6.11 6.60
CA PHE A 42 2.18 -6.70 5.49
C PHE A 42 1.86 -8.19 5.28
N ALA A 43 1.82 -8.97 6.34
CA ALA A 43 1.48 -10.39 6.25
C ALA A 43 0.02 -10.62 5.81
N ARG A 44 -0.91 -9.81 6.34
CA ARG A 44 -2.32 -9.86 5.96
C ARG A 44 -2.51 -9.45 4.50
N ALA A 45 -1.89 -8.34 4.10
CA ALA A 45 -1.90 -7.87 2.71
C ALA A 45 -1.36 -8.93 1.74
N ALA A 46 -0.22 -9.55 2.06
CA ALA A 46 0.36 -10.60 1.22
C ALA A 46 -0.57 -11.81 1.02
N ALA A 47 -1.32 -12.17 2.07
CA ALA A 47 -2.26 -13.28 2.00
C ALA A 47 -3.54 -12.93 1.20
N TRP A 48 -4.04 -11.69 1.32
CA TRP A 48 -5.33 -11.30 0.78
C TRP A 48 -5.28 -10.63 -0.60
N ALA A 49 -4.21 -9.90 -0.94
CA ALA A 49 -4.11 -9.18 -2.21
C ALA A 49 -4.32 -10.09 -3.45
N PRO A 50 -3.74 -11.31 -3.53
CA PRO A 50 -3.98 -12.20 -4.67
C PRO A 50 -5.44 -12.66 -4.80
N LEU A 51 -6.24 -12.50 -3.76
CA LEU A 51 -7.64 -12.87 -3.73
C LEU A 51 -8.58 -11.72 -4.08
N SER A 52 -8.06 -10.50 -4.22
CA SER A 52 -8.81 -9.32 -4.63
C SER A 52 -9.34 -9.47 -6.06
N LYS A 53 -10.59 -9.06 -6.29
CA LYS A 53 -11.23 -9.05 -7.61
C LYS A 53 -12.09 -7.79 -7.76
N PRO A 54 -12.34 -7.31 -8.98
CA PRO A 54 -13.27 -6.21 -9.21
C PRO A 54 -14.63 -6.47 -8.53
N GLY A 55 -15.03 -5.55 -7.66
CA GLY A 55 -16.26 -5.64 -6.88
C GLY A 55 -16.19 -6.52 -5.63
N ALA A 56 -14.99 -7.03 -5.28
CA ALA A 56 -14.77 -7.89 -4.10
C ALA A 56 -13.39 -7.57 -3.49
N TRP A 57 -13.38 -6.66 -2.52
CA TRP A 57 -12.17 -6.02 -2.03
C TRP A 57 -11.86 -6.38 -0.58
N PRO A 58 -10.74 -7.08 -0.30
CA PRO A 58 -10.20 -7.18 1.05
C PRO A 58 -9.85 -5.79 1.59
N ASP A 59 -10.41 -5.44 2.74
CA ASP A 59 -10.29 -4.13 3.35
C ASP A 59 -9.33 -4.19 4.55
N ALA A 60 -8.19 -3.50 4.43
CA ALA A 60 -7.19 -3.42 5.49
C ALA A 60 -7.51 -2.34 6.54
N ASP A 61 -8.72 -1.79 6.48
CA ASP A 61 -9.24 -0.74 7.34
C ASP A 61 -8.89 0.68 6.87
N MET A 62 -9.28 1.66 7.68
CA MET A 62 -9.15 3.08 7.41
C MET A 62 -7.69 3.53 7.27
N LEU A 63 -7.55 4.72 6.69
CA LEU A 63 -6.28 5.47 6.65
C LEU A 63 -6.27 6.50 7.80
N PRO A 64 -5.65 6.20 8.96
CA PRO A 64 -5.59 7.14 10.09
C PRO A 64 -4.49 8.19 9.85
N LEU A 65 -4.70 9.03 8.83
CA LEU A 65 -3.79 10.08 8.38
C LEU A 65 -4.28 11.47 8.78
N GLY A 66 -3.36 12.43 8.82
CA GLY A 66 -3.69 13.81 9.13
C GLY A 66 -4.14 13.99 10.59
N LYS A 67 -5.18 14.81 10.76
CA LYS A 67 -5.78 15.06 12.07
C LYS A 67 -6.87 14.03 12.34
N ILE A 68 -6.71 13.28 13.40
CA ILE A 68 -7.57 12.15 13.78
C ILE A 68 -8.08 12.31 15.22
N GLY A 69 -8.99 11.41 15.60
CA GLY A 69 -9.62 11.40 16.92
C GLY A 69 -10.87 12.27 16.98
N ASP A 70 -11.91 11.70 17.57
CA ASP A 70 -13.14 12.39 17.92
C ASP A 70 -13.16 12.56 19.44
N PRO A 71 -13.34 13.79 19.97
CA PRO A 71 -13.45 14.01 21.41
C PRO A 71 -14.56 13.22 22.08
N ASP A 72 -15.59 12.89 21.33
CA ASP A 72 -16.78 12.21 21.86
C ASP A 72 -16.65 10.66 21.82
N ASP A 73 -15.69 10.11 21.05
CA ASP A 73 -15.53 8.66 20.92
C ASP A 73 -14.15 8.16 21.40
N ARG A 74 -13.05 8.66 20.84
CA ARG A 74 -11.70 8.11 21.03
C ARG A 74 -10.67 9.11 21.57
N GLY A 75 -11.10 10.11 22.31
CA GLY A 75 -10.23 11.09 22.95
C GLY A 75 -10.03 12.36 22.14
N SER A 76 -9.13 13.25 22.62
CA SER A 76 -8.92 14.56 22.02
C SER A 76 -8.42 14.48 20.58
N ARG A 77 -8.83 15.44 19.75
CA ARG A 77 -8.28 15.63 18.39
C ARG A 77 -6.77 15.77 18.44
N ARG A 78 -6.08 14.99 17.63
CA ARG A 78 -4.62 14.97 17.53
C ARG A 78 -4.18 14.69 16.09
N TRP A 79 -2.93 14.93 15.78
CA TRP A 79 -2.33 14.41 14.57
C TRP A 79 -2.06 12.92 14.70
N THR A 80 -2.02 12.22 13.55
CA THR A 80 -1.59 10.83 13.50
C THR A 80 -0.22 10.66 14.16
N ASN A 81 -0.02 9.55 14.87
CA ASN A 81 1.28 9.19 15.47
C ASN A 81 2.25 8.60 14.43
N LEU A 82 1.77 8.22 13.25
CA LEU A 82 2.64 7.74 12.18
C LEU A 82 3.57 8.87 11.72
N THR A 83 4.86 8.59 11.62
CA THR A 83 5.82 9.49 10.98
C THR A 83 5.43 9.73 9.52
N ARG A 84 6.00 10.75 8.88
CA ARG A 84 5.73 10.99 7.45
C ARG A 84 6.11 9.81 6.57
N ASP A 85 7.22 9.12 6.89
CA ASP A 85 7.67 7.95 6.15
C ASP A 85 6.72 6.77 6.34
N GLU A 86 6.21 6.55 7.55
CA GLU A 86 5.21 5.52 7.83
C GLU A 86 3.87 5.82 7.15
N GLN A 87 3.48 7.08 7.02
CA GLN A 87 2.28 7.48 6.26
C GLN A 87 2.44 7.18 4.76
N VAL A 88 3.62 7.44 4.18
CA VAL A 88 3.94 7.04 2.80
C VAL A 88 3.91 5.51 2.68
N THR A 89 4.45 4.79 3.65
CA THR A 89 4.42 3.31 3.68
C THR A 89 3.00 2.77 3.75
N LEU A 90 2.15 3.34 4.60
CA LEU A 90 0.73 2.99 4.69
C LEU A 90 0.02 3.15 3.34
N MET A 91 0.10 4.34 2.73
CA MET A 91 -0.53 4.60 1.43
C MET A 91 0.02 3.70 0.33
N THR A 92 1.33 3.43 0.33
CA THR A 92 1.95 2.54 -0.64
C THR A 92 1.44 1.11 -0.50
N LEU A 93 1.36 0.58 0.73
CA LEU A 93 0.88 -0.78 0.97
C LEU A 93 -0.60 -0.94 0.61
N TRP A 94 -1.48 0.01 1.03
CA TRP A 94 -2.90 -0.02 0.69
C TRP A 94 -3.10 0.04 -0.82
N SER A 95 -2.37 0.92 -1.52
CA SER A 95 -2.45 1.00 -2.98
C SER A 95 -1.95 -0.27 -3.67
N MET A 96 -0.86 -0.87 -3.18
CA MET A 96 -0.32 -2.10 -3.77
C MET A 96 -1.18 -3.33 -3.48
N MET A 97 -1.90 -3.39 -2.37
CA MET A 97 -2.85 -4.48 -2.13
C MET A 97 -4.26 -4.20 -2.67
N ARG A 98 -4.51 -2.96 -3.15
CA ARG A 98 -5.81 -2.46 -3.60
C ARG A 98 -6.88 -2.52 -2.51
N SER A 99 -6.50 -2.17 -1.29
CA SER A 99 -7.46 -1.97 -0.21
C SER A 99 -8.33 -0.75 -0.47
N PRO A 100 -9.62 -0.77 -0.17
CA PRO A 100 -10.42 0.44 -0.19
C PRO A 100 -9.75 1.58 0.60
N LEU A 101 -9.60 2.75 -0.03
CA LEU A 101 -8.97 3.91 0.59
C LEU A 101 -10.03 4.70 1.38
N ILE A 102 -10.27 4.30 2.61
CA ILE A 102 -11.25 4.94 3.50
C ILE A 102 -10.49 5.87 4.45
N PHE A 103 -10.64 7.17 4.25
CA PHE A 103 -9.96 8.17 5.07
C PHE A 103 -10.57 8.25 6.48
N GLY A 104 -9.74 8.03 7.49
CA GLY A 104 -10.11 8.03 8.91
C GLY A 104 -9.79 9.34 9.65
N GLY A 105 -9.46 10.42 8.94
CA GLY A 105 -9.14 11.72 9.52
C GLY A 105 -10.19 12.80 9.28
N ASP A 106 -9.92 13.99 9.79
CA ASP A 106 -10.74 15.19 9.63
C ASP A 106 -10.41 15.88 8.29
N LEU A 107 -11.21 15.65 7.25
CA LEU A 107 -10.98 16.18 5.89
C LEU A 107 -10.76 17.70 5.85
N PRO A 108 -11.58 18.54 6.54
CA PRO A 108 -11.36 19.98 6.56
C PRO A 108 -10.06 20.44 7.23
N ALA A 109 -9.46 19.60 8.07
CA ALA A 109 -8.26 19.94 8.83
C ALA A 109 -6.96 19.35 8.24
N ASN A 110 -7.01 18.81 7.02
CA ASN A 110 -5.83 18.24 6.38
C ASN A 110 -4.77 19.31 6.06
N ASP A 111 -3.51 18.98 6.37
CA ASP A 111 -2.37 19.75 5.91
C ASP A 111 -1.99 19.42 4.46
N ALA A 112 -1.06 20.19 3.90
CA ALA A 112 -0.61 20.00 2.53
C ALA A 112 0.05 18.62 2.31
N PHE A 113 0.72 18.07 3.33
CA PHE A 113 1.33 16.75 3.23
C PHE A 113 0.27 15.65 3.15
N THR A 114 -0.71 15.65 4.05
CA THR A 114 -1.83 14.69 4.02
C THR A 114 -2.58 14.76 2.69
N LEU A 115 -2.86 15.98 2.21
CA LEU A 115 -3.50 16.16 0.90
C LEU A 115 -2.64 15.59 -0.23
N SER A 116 -1.31 15.77 -0.20
CA SER A 116 -0.41 15.22 -1.23
C SER A 116 -0.43 13.69 -1.27
N LEU A 117 -0.60 13.02 -0.13
CA LEU A 117 -0.77 11.56 -0.09
C LEU A 117 -2.11 11.13 -0.71
N LEU A 118 -3.20 11.78 -0.33
CA LEU A 118 -4.56 11.42 -0.72
C LEU A 118 -4.90 11.77 -2.18
N THR A 119 -4.16 12.69 -2.79
CA THR A 119 -4.46 13.21 -4.13
C THR A 119 -3.38 12.96 -5.16
N ASN A 120 -2.36 12.15 -4.86
CA ASN A 120 -1.33 11.77 -5.83
C ASN A 120 -1.94 10.87 -6.93
N PRO A 121 -2.10 11.37 -8.17
CA PRO A 121 -2.81 10.63 -9.21
C PRO A 121 -2.08 9.36 -9.65
N GLU A 122 -0.75 9.34 -9.57
CA GLU A 122 0.05 8.18 -9.97
C GLU A 122 -0.06 7.04 -8.94
N VAL A 123 -0.12 7.35 -7.66
CA VAL A 123 -0.34 6.37 -6.59
C VAL A 123 -1.79 5.86 -6.60
N LEU A 124 -2.76 6.76 -6.81
CA LEU A 124 -4.17 6.37 -6.95
C LEU A 124 -4.41 5.51 -8.19
N GLU A 125 -3.64 5.69 -9.27
CA GLU A 125 -3.72 4.80 -10.44
C GLU A 125 -3.30 3.37 -10.07
N VAL A 126 -2.29 3.20 -9.22
CA VAL A 126 -1.88 1.87 -8.73
C VAL A 126 -3.03 1.19 -8.00
N ASP A 127 -3.65 1.87 -7.03
CA ASP A 127 -4.80 1.35 -6.30
C ASP A 127 -5.97 0.96 -7.21
N GLN A 128 -6.35 1.86 -8.11
CA GLN A 128 -7.58 1.74 -8.89
C GLN A 128 -7.44 0.85 -10.11
N ARG A 129 -6.24 0.72 -10.70
CA ARG A 129 -6.08 0.17 -12.04
C ARG A 129 -5.03 -0.92 -12.19
N SER A 130 -4.26 -1.23 -11.14
CA SER A 130 -3.31 -2.33 -11.18
C SER A 130 -3.99 -3.70 -11.12
N SER A 131 -3.26 -4.74 -11.46
CA SER A 131 -3.70 -6.13 -11.36
C SER A 131 -2.53 -7.06 -11.03
N GLY A 132 -2.82 -8.30 -10.63
CA GLY A 132 -1.79 -9.27 -10.29
C GLY A 132 -0.95 -8.87 -9.07
N ASN A 133 -1.50 -8.04 -8.19
CA ASN A 133 -0.81 -7.48 -7.03
C ASN A 133 -0.38 -8.56 -6.04
N HIS A 134 0.89 -8.63 -5.71
CA HIS A 134 1.43 -9.61 -4.78
C HIS A 134 2.77 -9.18 -4.18
N GLN A 135 3.09 -9.76 -3.02
CA GLN A 135 4.41 -9.65 -2.43
C GLN A 135 5.37 -10.58 -3.19
N ALA A 136 6.37 -10.00 -3.87
CA ALA A 136 7.30 -10.74 -4.72
C ALA A 136 8.61 -11.10 -4.00
N TYR A 137 9.00 -10.34 -2.98
CA TYR A 137 10.24 -10.56 -2.24
C TYR A 137 10.07 -10.22 -0.76
N GLN A 138 10.77 -10.97 0.10
CA GLN A 138 10.85 -10.70 1.54
C GLN A 138 12.20 -11.13 2.11
N SER A 139 12.78 -10.27 2.93
CA SER A 139 13.89 -10.56 3.83
C SER A 139 13.53 -10.16 5.27
N ALA A 140 14.47 -10.24 6.19
CA ALA A 140 14.25 -9.84 7.59
C ALA A 140 13.89 -8.34 7.74
N SER A 141 14.40 -7.48 6.86
CA SER A 141 14.24 -6.01 6.98
C SER A 141 13.62 -5.35 5.75
N MET A 142 13.29 -6.09 4.71
CA MET A 142 12.79 -5.54 3.45
C MET A 142 11.70 -6.40 2.84
N ILE A 143 10.71 -5.73 2.28
CA ILE A 143 9.67 -6.36 1.44
C ILE A 143 9.62 -5.63 0.09
N ALA A 144 9.41 -6.39 -0.98
CA ALA A 144 9.07 -5.82 -2.28
C ALA A 144 7.78 -6.42 -2.82
N TRP A 145 6.97 -5.56 -3.44
CA TRP A 145 5.71 -5.90 -4.10
C TRP A 145 5.77 -5.59 -5.57
N VAL A 146 5.03 -6.37 -6.35
CA VAL A 146 4.87 -6.18 -7.79
C VAL A 146 3.38 -6.19 -8.16
N ALA A 147 3.04 -5.41 -9.16
CA ALA A 147 1.72 -5.43 -9.79
C ALA A 147 1.85 -5.09 -11.29
N ASP A 148 0.89 -5.52 -12.09
CA ASP A 148 0.76 -5.14 -13.49
C ASP A 148 0.13 -3.75 -13.60
N ALA A 149 0.69 -2.89 -14.45
CA ALA A 149 0.06 -1.65 -14.85
C ALA A 149 -1.08 -1.92 -15.86
N PRO A 150 -1.96 -0.95 -16.13
CA PRO A 150 -3.13 -1.15 -17.01
C PRO A 150 -2.82 -1.66 -18.43
N ASN A 151 -1.61 -1.40 -18.93
CA ASN A 151 -1.16 -1.88 -20.23
C ASN A 151 -0.59 -3.33 -20.22
N ALA A 152 -0.58 -3.97 -19.04
CA ALA A 152 -0.04 -5.31 -18.77
C ALA A 152 1.46 -5.51 -19.06
N LYS A 153 2.11 -4.58 -19.75
CA LYS A 153 3.56 -4.60 -20.03
C LYS A 153 4.36 -3.99 -18.88
N ASP A 154 3.98 -2.79 -18.49
CA ASP A 154 4.64 -2.07 -17.40
C ASP A 154 4.31 -2.71 -16.07
N LYS A 155 5.21 -2.55 -15.11
CA LYS A 155 5.03 -3.04 -13.75
C LYS A 155 5.07 -1.90 -12.76
N TYR A 156 4.27 -2.01 -11.71
CA TYR A 156 4.45 -1.25 -10.48
C TYR A 156 5.31 -2.07 -9.53
N VAL A 157 6.27 -1.41 -8.89
CA VAL A 157 7.16 -2.02 -7.91
C VAL A 157 7.20 -1.15 -6.67
N ALA A 158 6.86 -1.72 -5.51
CA ALA A 158 7.02 -1.06 -4.23
C ALA A 158 8.14 -1.70 -3.43
N LEU A 159 8.98 -0.88 -2.81
CA LEU A 159 10.01 -1.29 -1.86
C LEU A 159 9.69 -0.74 -0.49
N PHE A 160 9.83 -1.56 0.54
CA PHE A 160 9.56 -1.22 1.93
C PHE A 160 10.76 -1.57 2.81
N ASN A 161 11.18 -0.61 3.62
CA ASN A 161 12.16 -0.83 4.70
C ASN A 161 11.40 -1.10 6.00
N LEU A 162 11.54 -2.30 6.56
CA LEU A 162 10.88 -2.69 7.82
C LEU A 162 11.76 -2.51 9.05
N SER A 163 12.98 -1.99 8.88
CA SER A 163 13.91 -1.78 9.99
C SER A 163 13.81 -0.38 10.59
N ASP A 164 14.31 -0.23 11.81
CA ASP A 164 14.38 1.03 12.54
C ASP A 164 15.56 1.92 12.11
N GLN A 165 16.22 1.59 10.99
CA GLN A 165 17.36 2.32 10.44
C GLN A 165 17.16 2.61 8.96
N GLU A 166 17.77 3.69 8.49
CA GLU A 166 17.86 3.98 7.05
C GLU A 166 18.65 2.87 6.35
N GLN A 167 18.17 2.40 5.20
CA GLN A 167 18.81 1.36 4.39
C GLN A 167 18.81 1.71 2.90
N ASN A 168 19.86 1.25 2.22
CA ASN A 168 19.82 1.12 0.77
C ASN A 168 19.17 -0.24 0.44
N VAL A 169 17.98 -0.20 -0.10
CA VAL A 169 17.23 -1.39 -0.53
C VAL A 169 17.37 -1.56 -2.04
N SER A 170 17.60 -2.78 -2.49
CA SER A 170 17.75 -3.09 -3.91
C SER A 170 17.28 -4.52 -4.18
N VAL A 171 16.52 -4.70 -5.27
CA VAL A 171 16.05 -6.02 -5.73
C VAL A 171 16.17 -6.07 -7.25
N ALA A 172 16.79 -7.13 -7.76
CA ALA A 172 16.90 -7.36 -9.20
C ALA A 172 15.53 -7.69 -9.81
N PHE A 173 15.30 -7.30 -11.06
CA PHE A 173 14.05 -7.62 -11.76
C PHE A 173 13.81 -9.13 -11.88
N SER A 174 14.88 -9.92 -11.97
CA SER A 174 14.79 -11.38 -11.97
C SER A 174 14.25 -11.96 -10.65
N GLU A 175 14.59 -11.36 -9.51
CA GLU A 175 14.06 -11.75 -8.20
C GLU A 175 12.59 -11.36 -8.04
N LEU A 176 12.17 -10.28 -8.71
CA LEU A 176 10.79 -9.81 -8.77
C LEU A 176 9.97 -10.50 -9.87
N GLN A 177 10.55 -11.47 -10.59
CA GLN A 177 9.94 -12.17 -11.72
C GLN A 177 9.47 -11.22 -12.84
N ILE A 178 10.14 -10.07 -12.98
CA ILE A 178 9.89 -9.12 -14.07
C ILE A 178 10.76 -9.57 -15.28
N PRO A 179 10.17 -9.99 -16.40
CA PRO A 179 10.87 -10.70 -17.47
C PRO A 179 11.57 -9.74 -18.45
N VAL A 180 12.31 -8.76 -17.93
CA VAL A 180 13.05 -7.78 -18.73
C VAL A 180 14.44 -7.54 -18.17
N ALA A 181 15.41 -7.32 -19.07
CA ALA A 181 16.77 -7.00 -18.67
C ALA A 181 16.90 -5.57 -18.13
N LYS A 182 16.10 -4.63 -18.69
CA LYS A 182 16.07 -3.22 -18.28
C LYS A 182 14.68 -2.63 -18.47
N ALA A 183 14.34 -1.65 -17.64
CA ALA A 183 13.13 -0.84 -17.75
C ALA A 183 13.43 0.64 -17.47
N SER A 184 12.62 1.53 -18.03
CA SER A 184 12.62 2.94 -17.64
C SER A 184 11.87 3.11 -16.33
N MET A 185 12.54 3.65 -15.30
CA MET A 185 12.01 3.77 -13.95
C MET A 185 11.47 5.17 -13.68
N ARG A 186 10.30 5.22 -13.03
CA ARG A 186 9.71 6.47 -12.54
C ARG A 186 9.30 6.31 -11.07
N ASN A 187 9.75 7.23 -10.20
CA ASN A 187 9.28 7.33 -8.82
C ASN A 187 7.92 8.04 -8.80
N LEU A 188 6.89 7.35 -8.33
CA LEU A 188 5.50 7.84 -8.36
C LEU A 188 5.19 8.82 -7.22
N TRP A 189 5.91 8.73 -6.10
CA TRP A 189 5.77 9.70 -5.02
C TRP A 189 6.40 11.05 -5.35
N GLU A 190 7.55 11.03 -6.04
CA GLU A 190 8.30 12.23 -6.41
C GLU A 190 7.94 12.77 -7.80
N HIS A 191 7.12 12.03 -8.58
CA HIS A 191 6.81 12.33 -9.98
C HIS A 191 8.07 12.46 -10.86
N LYS A 192 9.10 11.67 -10.57
CA LYS A 192 10.45 11.81 -11.13
C LYS A 192 10.86 10.61 -11.97
N ASP A 193 11.32 10.87 -13.18
CA ASP A 193 11.95 9.88 -14.03
C ASP A 193 13.40 9.64 -13.58
N LEU A 194 13.76 8.36 -13.41
CA LEU A 194 15.06 7.93 -12.89
C LEU A 194 15.97 7.34 -13.98
N GLY A 195 15.48 7.28 -15.23
CA GLY A 195 16.21 6.66 -16.33
C GLY A 195 16.06 5.13 -16.37
N SER A 196 16.93 4.46 -17.15
CA SER A 196 16.89 3.02 -17.35
C SER A 196 17.70 2.28 -16.30
N ALA A 197 17.14 1.22 -15.73
CA ALA A 197 17.79 0.36 -14.75
C ALA A 197 17.49 -1.11 -15.03
N ASP A 198 18.29 -2.01 -14.46
CA ASP A 198 18.13 -3.47 -14.47
C ASP A 198 17.67 -4.03 -13.12
N HIS A 199 17.44 -3.16 -12.16
CA HIS A 199 16.96 -3.45 -10.82
C HIS A 199 16.13 -2.28 -10.30
N THR A 200 15.39 -2.51 -9.21
CA THR A 200 14.73 -1.45 -8.45
C THR A 200 15.53 -1.19 -7.18
N SER A 201 15.86 0.07 -6.91
CA SER A 201 16.59 0.45 -5.71
C SER A 201 16.15 1.81 -5.18
N ALA A 202 16.25 1.97 -3.86
CA ALA A 202 16.03 3.23 -3.17
C ALA A 202 16.81 3.29 -1.85
N LYS A 203 17.19 4.49 -1.46
CA LYS A 203 17.62 4.79 -0.10
C LYS A 203 16.37 5.13 0.71
N LEU A 204 15.98 4.27 1.62
CA LEU A 204 14.75 4.40 2.40
C LEU A 204 15.05 4.70 3.87
N PRO A 205 14.42 5.72 4.46
CA PRO A 205 14.49 5.93 5.90
C PRO A 205 13.92 4.74 6.68
N ALA A 206 14.07 4.75 8.00
CA ALA A 206 13.39 3.79 8.86
C ALA A 206 11.89 3.75 8.54
N HIS A 207 11.34 2.56 8.38
CA HIS A 207 9.93 2.32 8.06
C HIS A 207 9.43 2.94 6.73
N GLY A 208 10.36 3.43 5.90
CA GLY A 208 10.02 4.13 4.65
C GLY A 208 9.68 3.21 3.48
N ALA A 209 9.03 3.77 2.48
CA ALA A 209 8.68 3.10 1.24
C ALA A 209 9.01 3.94 0.02
N ALA A 210 9.17 3.27 -1.12
CA ALA A 210 9.19 3.87 -2.44
C ALA A 210 8.27 3.09 -3.39
N LEU A 211 7.66 3.80 -4.33
CA LEU A 211 6.77 3.23 -5.33
C LEU A 211 7.20 3.67 -6.73
N PHE A 212 7.38 2.70 -7.60
CA PHE A 212 7.90 2.91 -8.94
C PHE A 212 6.97 2.34 -10.00
N ARG A 213 7.02 2.96 -11.19
CA ARG A 213 6.60 2.34 -12.44
C ARG A 213 7.86 1.96 -13.22
N ALA A 214 7.93 0.70 -13.61
CA ALA A 214 8.93 0.15 -14.51
C ALA A 214 8.31 0.00 -15.89
N THR A 215 8.65 0.89 -16.81
CA THR A 215 8.15 0.86 -18.21
C THR A 215 9.03 -0.04 -19.03
N VAL A 216 8.42 -1.07 -19.59
CA VAL A 216 9.07 -2.07 -20.45
C VAL A 216 8.98 -1.63 -21.90
N ASN A 217 10.13 -1.36 -22.51
CA ASN A 217 10.26 -0.95 -23.92
C ASN A 217 10.19 -2.15 -24.88
#